data_45c0db9eeacfd4f25f103957ca136185
#
_entry.id   45c0db9eeacfd4f25f103957ca136185
#
_cell.length_a   1.000
_cell.length_b   1.000
_cell.length_c   1.000
_cell.angle_alpha   90.00
_cell.angle_beta   90.00
_cell.angle_gamma   90.00
#
_symmetry.space_group_name_H-M   'P 1'
#
loop_
_entity.id
_entity.type
_entity.pdbx_description
1 polymer ?
#
loop_
_entity_poly.entity_id
_entity_poly.type
_entity_poly.pdbx_seq_one_letter_code
_entity_poly.pdbx_strand_id
1 'polypeptide(L)'
;MARILVVDDEPDVLLLCRVNLQHAGHEVLEASDGEGGLALAMAEVPDAIVLDLMLPLMDGYGVLDRLLADERTRDIPVLVLTAKAQREDRVRCWEQGASEYMTKPFSPAALSAALTQLIEMGPAEREKRRSDVLRKLRDESPSWR
;
A
#
# COMPACT_ATOMS: atom_id res chain seq x y z
N MET A 1 -3.10 -18.63 -2.59
CA MET A 1 -1.86 -18.12 -1.95
C MET A 1 -1.26 -17.02 -2.79
N ALA A 2 -0.87 -15.94 -2.16
CA ALA A 2 -0.26 -14.81 -2.85
C ALA A 2 1.09 -14.48 -2.23
N ARG A 3 1.91 -13.73 -2.98
CA ARG A 3 3.18 -13.18 -2.49
C ARG A 3 2.96 -11.71 -2.20
N ILE A 4 3.25 -11.29 -0.99
CA ILE A 4 3.02 -9.93 -0.52
C ILE A 4 4.34 -9.35 -0.04
N LEU A 5 4.70 -8.18 -0.57
CA LEU A 5 5.87 -7.43 -0.13
C LEU A 5 5.45 -6.40 0.90
N VAL A 6 6.10 -6.40 2.06
CA VAL A 6 5.86 -5.40 3.11
C VAL A 6 7.09 -4.51 3.22
N VAL A 7 6.91 -3.21 3.04
CA VAL A 7 7.99 -2.21 3.10
C VAL A 7 7.70 -1.27 4.27
N ASP A 8 8.46 -1.43 5.36
CA ASP A 8 8.29 -0.66 6.59
C ASP A 8 9.58 -0.72 7.39
N ASP A 9 9.98 0.38 7.99
CA ASP A 9 11.23 0.41 8.78
C ASP A 9 11.04 -0.02 10.23
N GLU A 10 9.81 -0.21 10.69
CA GLU A 10 9.52 -0.67 12.05
C GLU A 10 9.52 -2.19 12.12
N PRO A 11 10.46 -2.80 12.87
CA PRO A 11 10.53 -4.27 12.97
C PRO A 11 9.25 -4.91 13.51
N ASP A 12 8.57 -4.24 14.43
CA ASP A 12 7.33 -4.75 15.02
C ASP A 12 6.20 -4.83 13.99
N VAL A 13 6.13 -3.86 13.08
CA VAL A 13 5.14 -3.85 12.01
C VAL A 13 5.43 -4.97 11.01
N LEU A 14 6.70 -5.13 10.63
CA LEU A 14 7.11 -6.21 9.74
C LEU A 14 6.75 -7.58 10.34
N LEU A 15 7.04 -7.79 11.61
CA LEU A 15 6.74 -9.04 12.31
C LEU A 15 5.23 -9.29 12.34
N LEU A 16 4.45 -8.29 12.71
CA LEU A 16 3.00 -8.42 12.81
C LEU A 16 2.37 -8.75 11.46
N CYS A 17 2.80 -8.07 10.40
CA CYS A 17 2.35 -8.35 9.04
C CYS A 17 2.73 -9.76 8.61
N ARG A 18 3.99 -10.15 8.83
CA ARG A 18 4.48 -11.47 8.46
C ARG A 18 3.66 -12.58 9.12
N VAL A 19 3.49 -12.52 10.43
CA VAL A 19 2.77 -13.55 11.17
C VAL A 19 1.33 -13.68 10.67
N ASN A 20 0.65 -12.56 10.51
CA ASN A 20 -0.76 -12.57 10.09
C ASN A 20 -0.95 -13.02 8.64
N LEU A 21 -0.10 -12.53 7.74
CA LEU A 21 -0.23 -12.87 6.32
C LEU A 21 0.19 -14.31 6.05
N GLN A 22 1.23 -14.80 6.73
CA GLN A 22 1.61 -16.21 6.63
C GLN A 22 0.52 -17.12 7.19
N HIS A 23 -0.11 -16.73 8.28
CA HIS A 23 -1.23 -17.50 8.84
C HIS A 23 -2.41 -17.57 7.85
N ALA A 24 -2.60 -16.53 7.06
CA ALA A 24 -3.62 -16.50 6.00
C ALA A 24 -3.21 -17.28 4.74
N GLY A 25 -2.02 -17.87 4.72
CA GLY A 25 -1.56 -18.68 3.62
C GLY A 25 -0.72 -17.97 2.58
N HIS A 26 -0.29 -16.73 2.84
CA HIS A 26 0.52 -15.95 1.90
C HIS A 26 2.02 -16.11 2.16
N GLU A 27 2.80 -15.94 1.10
CA GLU A 27 4.25 -15.76 1.21
C GLU A 27 4.55 -14.29 1.41
N VAL A 28 5.44 -13.97 2.34
CA VAL A 28 5.76 -12.56 2.69
C VAL A 28 7.21 -12.26 2.37
N LEU A 29 7.41 -11.18 1.62
CA LEU A 29 8.72 -10.58 1.38
C LEU A 29 8.80 -9.31 2.21
N GLU A 30 9.98 -8.97 2.72
CA GLU A 30 10.16 -7.82 3.61
C GLU A 30 11.29 -6.92 3.14
N ALA A 31 11.08 -5.61 3.29
CA ALA A 31 12.12 -4.61 3.10
C ALA A 31 11.96 -3.53 4.17
N SER A 32 13.07 -3.02 4.67
CA SER A 32 13.06 -2.00 5.74
C SER A 32 13.32 -0.59 5.22
N ASP A 33 13.52 -0.41 3.94
CA ASP A 33 13.67 0.91 3.31
C ASP A 33 13.12 0.92 1.89
N GLY A 34 13.05 2.11 1.31
CA GLY A 34 12.43 2.30 0.00
C GLY A 34 13.20 1.65 -1.14
N GLU A 35 14.53 1.75 -1.13
CA GLU A 35 15.36 1.15 -2.18
C GLU A 35 15.26 -0.37 -2.18
N GLY A 36 15.36 -0.97 -0.98
CA GLY A 36 15.19 -2.41 -0.83
C GLY A 36 13.81 -2.88 -1.28
N GLY A 37 12.77 -2.12 -0.95
CA GLY A 37 11.41 -2.40 -1.38
C GLY A 37 11.26 -2.36 -2.89
N LEU A 38 11.80 -1.34 -3.53
CA LEU A 38 11.79 -1.22 -5.00
C LEU A 38 12.53 -2.38 -5.67
N ALA A 39 13.72 -2.70 -5.16
CA ALA A 39 14.52 -3.79 -5.71
C ALA A 39 13.76 -5.12 -5.66
N LEU A 40 13.15 -5.42 -4.52
CA LEU A 40 12.35 -6.64 -4.35
C LEU A 40 11.10 -6.63 -5.24
N ALA A 41 10.41 -5.50 -5.34
CA ALA A 41 9.22 -5.40 -6.17
C ALA A 41 9.55 -5.69 -7.64
N MET A 42 10.65 -5.15 -8.13
CA MET A 42 11.07 -5.34 -9.52
C MET A 42 11.58 -6.75 -9.78
N ALA A 43 12.30 -7.34 -8.83
CA ALA A 43 12.87 -8.69 -8.98
C ALA A 43 11.80 -9.77 -8.83
N GLU A 44 10.91 -9.63 -7.88
CA GLU A 44 9.97 -10.69 -7.48
C GLU A 44 8.55 -10.49 -8.00
N VAL A 45 8.21 -9.29 -8.41
CA VAL A 45 6.88 -8.91 -8.91
C VAL A 45 5.76 -9.52 -8.03
N PRO A 46 5.63 -9.06 -6.77
CA PRO A 46 4.65 -9.63 -5.85
C PRO A 46 3.21 -9.33 -6.29
N ASP A 47 2.26 -10.03 -5.69
CA ASP A 47 0.84 -9.85 -5.99
C ASP A 47 0.25 -8.59 -5.34
N ALA A 48 0.86 -8.13 -4.26
CA ALA A 48 0.47 -6.90 -3.59
C ALA A 48 1.65 -6.35 -2.79
N ILE A 49 1.61 -5.04 -2.51
CA ILE A 49 2.64 -4.37 -1.71
C ILE A 49 1.95 -3.60 -0.59
N VAL A 50 2.48 -3.76 0.64
CA VAL A 50 2.13 -2.93 1.80
C VAL A 50 3.27 -1.94 1.97
N LEU A 51 2.98 -0.65 1.97
CA LEU A 51 4.00 0.40 1.91
C LEU A 51 3.73 1.48 2.96
N ASP A 52 4.73 1.76 3.81
CA ASP A 52 4.68 2.91 4.70
C ASP A 52 5.18 4.16 3.97
N LEU A 53 4.56 5.29 4.26
CA LEU A 53 5.00 6.59 3.72
C LEU A 53 6.22 7.13 4.45
N MET A 54 6.37 6.77 5.72
CA MET A 54 7.42 7.31 6.60
C MET A 54 8.64 6.38 6.63
N LEU A 55 9.38 6.37 5.53
CA LEU A 55 10.59 5.55 5.41
C LEU A 55 11.84 6.43 5.45
N PRO A 56 12.98 5.89 5.92
CA PRO A 56 14.24 6.63 5.86
C PRO A 56 14.73 6.76 4.41
N LEU A 57 15.49 7.81 4.12
CA LEU A 57 16.16 8.11 2.85
C LEU A 57 15.18 8.41 1.70
N MET A 58 14.47 7.42 1.21
CA MET A 58 13.44 7.60 0.19
C MET A 58 12.07 7.33 0.84
N ASP A 59 11.20 8.33 0.92
CA ASP A 59 9.91 8.16 1.53
C ASP A 59 8.96 7.32 0.67
N GLY A 60 7.82 6.94 1.26
CA GLY A 60 6.85 6.08 0.57
C GLY A 60 6.22 6.71 -0.66
N TYR A 61 6.11 8.03 -0.72
CA TYR A 61 5.61 8.71 -1.92
C TYR A 61 6.56 8.49 -3.10
N GLY A 62 7.87 8.59 -2.84
CA GLY A 62 8.89 8.33 -3.86
C GLY A 62 8.86 6.88 -4.34
N VAL A 63 8.67 5.94 -3.41
CA VAL A 63 8.55 4.52 -3.76
C VAL A 63 7.32 4.31 -4.64
N LEU A 64 6.18 4.88 -4.25
CA LEU A 64 4.94 4.75 -5.01
C LEU A 64 5.08 5.29 -6.44
N ASP A 65 5.70 6.46 -6.59
CA ASP A 65 6.00 7.05 -7.91
C ASP A 65 6.82 6.09 -8.78
N ARG A 66 7.88 5.51 -8.21
CA ARG A 66 8.77 4.62 -8.94
C ARG A 66 8.07 3.32 -9.34
N LEU A 67 7.23 2.77 -8.46
CA LEU A 67 6.46 1.57 -8.75
C LEU A 67 5.49 1.80 -9.92
N LEU A 68 4.83 2.93 -9.95
CA LEU A 68 3.84 3.24 -10.98
C LEU A 68 4.45 3.65 -12.31
N ALA A 69 5.70 4.11 -12.30
CA ALA A 69 6.42 4.51 -13.53
C ALA A 69 7.01 3.32 -14.27
N ASP A 70 7.15 2.16 -13.63
CA ASP A 70 7.79 0.98 -14.24
C ASP A 70 6.73 -0.04 -14.69
N GLU A 71 6.83 -0.50 -15.94
CA GLU A 71 5.88 -1.45 -16.52
C GLU A 71 5.78 -2.76 -15.74
N ARG A 72 6.85 -3.18 -15.08
CA ARG A 72 6.87 -4.44 -14.33
C ARG A 72 6.04 -4.37 -13.05
N THR A 73 5.87 -3.18 -12.49
CA THR A 73 5.27 -3.01 -11.16
C THR A 73 4.02 -2.15 -11.14
N ARG A 74 3.72 -1.41 -12.20
CA ARG A 74 2.63 -0.42 -12.20
C ARG A 74 1.25 -0.99 -11.93
N ASP A 75 1.01 -2.27 -12.25
CA ASP A 75 -0.30 -2.91 -12.03
C ASP A 75 -0.38 -3.67 -10.70
N ILE A 76 0.69 -3.69 -9.92
CA ILE A 76 0.67 -4.31 -8.59
C ILE A 76 -0.12 -3.41 -7.64
N PRO A 77 -1.16 -3.92 -6.96
CA PRO A 77 -1.89 -3.10 -5.99
C PRO A 77 -1.02 -2.74 -4.80
N VAL A 78 -1.06 -1.47 -4.39
CA VAL A 78 -0.30 -0.94 -3.26
C VAL A 78 -1.26 -0.48 -2.18
N LEU A 79 -1.18 -1.11 -1.00
CA LEU A 79 -1.89 -0.67 0.19
C LEU A 79 -0.91 0.16 1.03
N VAL A 80 -1.24 1.42 1.23
CA VAL A 80 -0.44 2.30 2.08
C VAL A 80 -0.84 2.07 3.54
N LEU A 81 0.14 1.76 4.39
CA LEU A 81 -0.06 1.53 5.82
C LEU A 81 0.87 2.47 6.60
N THR A 82 0.32 3.50 7.21
CA THR A 82 1.14 4.58 7.77
C THR A 82 0.51 5.23 8.99
N ALA A 83 1.35 5.86 9.83
CA ALA A 83 0.86 6.69 10.93
C ALA A 83 0.32 8.05 10.47
N LYS A 84 0.58 8.44 9.22
CA LYS A 84 0.04 9.68 8.66
C LYS A 84 -1.46 9.54 8.43
N ALA A 85 -2.26 10.34 9.13
CA ALA A 85 -3.71 10.20 9.13
C ALA A 85 -4.44 11.40 8.56
N GLN A 86 -3.71 12.41 8.07
CA GLN A 86 -4.33 13.63 7.57
C GLN A 86 -4.96 13.40 6.20
N ARG A 87 -6.02 14.16 5.94
CA ARG A 87 -6.75 14.08 4.68
C ARG A 87 -5.85 14.33 3.47
N GLU A 88 -4.93 15.30 3.57
CA GLU A 88 -3.99 15.64 2.49
C GLU A 88 -3.13 14.45 2.09
N ASP A 89 -2.66 13.68 3.05
CA ASP A 89 -1.85 12.49 2.78
C ASP A 89 -2.68 11.42 2.06
N ARG A 90 -3.91 11.22 2.50
CA ARG A 90 -4.81 10.25 1.85
C ARG A 90 -5.11 10.65 0.42
N VAL A 91 -5.47 11.91 0.20
CA VAL A 91 -5.75 12.44 -1.14
C VAL A 91 -4.54 12.26 -2.03
N ARG A 92 -3.36 12.64 -1.57
CA ARG A 92 -2.13 12.53 -2.34
C ARG A 92 -1.84 11.09 -2.75
N CYS A 93 -1.95 10.15 -1.81
CA CYS A 93 -1.70 8.73 -2.11
C CYS A 93 -2.68 8.18 -3.15
N TRP A 94 -3.97 8.45 -2.97
CA TRP A 94 -4.97 7.99 -3.93
C TRP A 94 -4.78 8.62 -5.31
N GLU A 95 -4.42 9.90 -5.36
CA GLU A 95 -4.11 10.58 -6.62
C GLU A 95 -2.87 9.99 -7.31
N GLN A 96 -1.87 9.60 -6.54
CA GLN A 96 -0.68 8.95 -7.08
C GLN A 96 -0.92 7.52 -7.56
N GLY A 97 -2.03 6.91 -7.19
CA GLY A 97 -2.37 5.58 -7.66
C GLY A 97 -2.34 4.47 -6.61
N ALA A 98 -2.30 4.82 -5.32
CA ALA A 98 -2.46 3.83 -4.27
C ALA A 98 -3.80 3.13 -4.42
N SER A 99 -3.86 1.87 -4.02
CA SER A 99 -5.06 1.04 -4.14
C SER A 99 -5.86 0.97 -2.85
N GLU A 100 -5.25 1.27 -1.72
CA GLU A 100 -5.89 1.33 -0.40
C GLU A 100 -5.04 2.17 0.54
N TYR A 101 -5.65 2.68 1.62
CA TYR A 101 -4.96 3.47 2.64
C TYR A 101 -5.47 3.06 4.01
N MET A 102 -4.55 2.65 4.89
CA MET A 102 -4.86 2.30 6.28
C MET A 102 -3.91 3.03 7.22
N THR A 103 -4.43 3.44 8.37
CA THR A 103 -3.62 4.15 9.37
C THR A 103 -3.18 3.20 10.49
N LYS A 104 -1.98 3.45 11.04
CA LYS A 104 -1.49 2.78 12.24
C LYS A 104 -2.06 3.48 13.48
N PRO A 105 -2.42 2.76 14.54
CA PRO A 105 -2.44 1.30 14.65
C PRO A 105 -3.54 0.67 13.81
N PHE A 106 -3.30 -0.54 13.31
CA PHE A 106 -4.20 -1.21 12.38
C PHE A 106 -4.66 -2.56 12.92
N SER A 107 -5.79 -3.03 12.40
CA SER A 107 -6.26 -4.38 12.67
C SER A 107 -5.60 -5.35 11.67
N PRO A 108 -4.85 -6.36 12.14
CA PRO A 108 -4.26 -7.36 11.23
C PRO A 108 -5.29 -8.08 10.38
N ALA A 109 -6.47 -8.36 10.96
CA ALA A 109 -7.56 -8.98 10.20
C ALA A 109 -8.08 -8.07 9.09
N ALA A 110 -8.21 -6.77 9.37
CA ALA A 110 -8.64 -5.79 8.37
C ALA A 110 -7.60 -5.64 7.26
N LEU A 111 -6.31 -5.66 7.59
CA LEU A 111 -5.23 -5.62 6.62
C LEU A 111 -5.30 -6.82 5.68
N SER A 112 -5.39 -8.02 6.24
CA SER A 112 -5.45 -9.25 5.46
C SER A 112 -6.67 -9.26 4.53
N ALA A 113 -7.84 -8.86 5.04
CA ALA A 113 -9.07 -8.80 4.24
C ALA A 113 -8.94 -7.79 3.09
N ALA A 114 -8.36 -6.61 3.36
CA ALA A 114 -8.15 -5.59 2.34
C ALA A 114 -7.22 -6.08 1.24
N LEU A 115 -6.12 -6.74 1.60
CA LEU A 115 -5.17 -7.29 0.63
C LEU A 115 -5.81 -8.37 -0.24
N THR A 116 -6.60 -9.26 0.36
CA THR A 116 -7.32 -10.29 -0.39
C THR A 116 -8.25 -9.67 -1.42
N GLN A 117 -9.01 -8.65 -1.04
CA GLN A 117 -9.88 -7.93 -1.97
C GLN A 117 -9.10 -7.29 -3.12
N LEU A 118 -7.99 -6.62 -2.80
CA LEU A 118 -7.17 -5.95 -3.82
C LEU A 118 -6.60 -6.94 -4.83
N ILE A 119 -6.13 -8.10 -4.36
CA ILE A 119 -5.55 -9.13 -5.22
C ILE A 119 -6.62 -9.75 -6.15
N GLU A 120 -7.85 -9.89 -5.65
CA GLU A 120 -8.95 -10.43 -6.44
C GLU A 120 -9.51 -9.45 -7.47
N MET A 121 -9.31 -8.15 -7.26
CA MET A 121 -9.76 -7.12 -8.18
C MET A 121 -8.80 -6.99 -9.36
N GLY A 122 -9.34 -6.83 -10.56
CA GLY A 122 -8.53 -6.49 -11.73
C GLY A 122 -8.11 -5.02 -11.72
N PRO A 123 -7.14 -4.63 -12.58
CA PRO A 123 -6.68 -3.23 -12.63
C PRO A 123 -7.81 -2.23 -12.92
N ALA A 124 -8.78 -2.57 -13.78
CA ALA A 124 -9.89 -1.68 -14.10
C ALA A 124 -10.80 -1.46 -12.89
N GLU A 125 -11.06 -2.50 -12.11
CA GLU A 125 -11.86 -2.38 -10.88
C GLU A 125 -11.17 -1.52 -9.84
N ARG A 126 -9.85 -1.70 -9.67
CA ARG A 126 -9.06 -0.89 -8.73
C ARG A 126 -9.07 0.58 -9.14
N GLU A 127 -8.95 0.85 -10.43
CA GLU A 127 -8.98 2.23 -10.96
C GLU A 127 -10.35 2.89 -10.71
N LYS A 128 -11.43 2.17 -10.94
CA LYS A 128 -12.77 2.69 -10.67
C LYS A 128 -12.96 2.99 -9.18
N ARG A 129 -12.52 2.07 -8.32
CA ARG A 129 -12.60 2.24 -6.87
C ARG A 129 -11.80 3.46 -6.43
N ARG A 130 -10.60 3.64 -6.99
CA ARG A 130 -9.74 4.79 -6.69
C ARG A 130 -10.45 6.10 -7.03
N SER A 131 -11.06 6.17 -8.21
CA SER A 131 -11.81 7.35 -8.65
C SER A 131 -12.98 7.66 -7.72
N ASP A 132 -13.71 6.63 -7.29
CA ASP A 132 -14.84 6.79 -6.36
C ASP A 132 -14.38 7.29 -4.99
N VAL A 133 -13.28 6.75 -4.47
CA VAL A 133 -12.71 7.18 -3.18
C VAL A 133 -12.24 8.64 -3.25
N LEU A 134 -11.56 9.01 -4.34
CA LEU A 134 -11.09 10.39 -4.52
C LEU A 134 -12.25 11.38 -4.57
N ARG A 135 -13.32 11.03 -5.27
CA ARG A 135 -14.51 11.87 -5.33
C ARG A 135 -15.09 12.09 -3.93
N LYS A 136 -15.21 11.03 -3.12
CA LYS A 136 -15.70 11.13 -1.75
C LYS A 136 -14.80 11.97 -0.87
N LEU A 137 -13.49 11.79 -0.98
CA LEU A 137 -12.53 12.57 -0.21
C LEU A 137 -12.60 14.07 -0.53
N ARG A 138 -12.82 14.40 -1.79
CA ARG A 138 -12.98 15.79 -2.24
C ARG A 138 -14.29 16.39 -1.74
N ASP A 139 -15.37 15.59 -1.72
CA ASP A 139 -16.68 16.03 -1.26
C ASP A 139 -16.72 16.26 0.25
N GLU A 140 -15.79 15.65 1.02
CA GLU A 140 -15.65 15.84 2.46
C GLU A 140 -14.98 17.17 2.82
N SER A 141 -14.70 18.03 1.84
CA SER A 141 -14.11 19.33 2.10
C SER A 141 -14.99 20.16 3.02
N PRO A 142 -14.39 20.83 4.02
CA PRO A 142 -15.19 21.67 4.93
C PRO A 142 -15.97 22.73 4.19
N SER A 143 -17.20 22.98 4.62
CA SER A 143 -18.09 23.94 3.97
C SER A 143 -17.65 25.40 4.10
N TRP A 144 -16.72 25.67 5.02
CA TRP A 144 -16.20 27.02 5.23
C TRP A 144 -15.13 27.43 4.21
N ARG A 145 -14.73 26.55 3.37
CA ARG A 145 -13.78 26.88 2.32
C ARG A 145 -14.39 27.72 1.26
#